data_85511d21ff92b47ee58082296ba58352
#
_entry.id   85511d21ff92b47ee58082296ba58352
#
_cell.length_a   1.000
_cell.length_b   1.000
_cell.length_c   1.000
_cell.angle_alpha   90.00
_cell.angle_beta   90.00
_cell.angle_gamma   90.00
#
_symmetry.space_group_name_H-M   'P 1'
#
loop_
_entity.id
_entity.type
_entity.pdbx_description
1 polymer ?
#
loop_
_entity_poly.entity_id
_entity_poly.type
_entity_poly.pdbx_seq_one_letter_code
_entity_poly.pdbx_strand_id
1 'polypeptide(L)'
;MKARNILFFQYPWRLWRERLAGVYRYAKKARWQVSVAEYGRNFESIDAALKFWRPDGLIVEGGYTELADFRQSDFRGYPTVFCDARASRMRRPYSGVAHDSSVTAMLAAKELISLGLSNYAFVGNLQPRDWSDHRRDVFAQAVAAAGGRLNVFESSAVQDLDVFR
;
A
#
# COMPACT_ATOMS: atom_id res chain seq x y z
N MET A 1 -19.40 -17.95 21.27
CA MET A 1 -18.49 -17.96 20.10
C MET A 1 -17.08 -17.68 20.61
N LYS A 2 -16.10 -18.52 20.25
CA LYS A 2 -14.68 -18.30 20.58
C LYS A 2 -14.18 -17.04 19.88
N ALA A 3 -13.42 -16.18 20.57
CA ALA A 3 -12.76 -15.03 19.94
C ALA A 3 -11.78 -15.53 18.87
N ARG A 4 -11.74 -14.89 17.71
CA ARG A 4 -10.78 -15.20 16.64
C ARG A 4 -9.49 -14.43 16.88
N ASN A 5 -8.36 -15.10 16.70
CA ASN A 5 -7.05 -14.50 16.78
C ASN A 5 -6.62 -14.03 15.35
N ILE A 6 -6.50 -12.74 15.16
CA ILE A 6 -6.07 -12.12 13.89
C ILE A 6 -4.66 -11.59 14.06
N LEU A 7 -3.76 -11.99 13.16
CA LEU A 7 -2.40 -11.49 13.13
C LEU A 7 -2.27 -10.43 12.05
N PHE A 8 -1.87 -9.25 12.47
CA PHE A 8 -1.58 -8.12 11.59
C PHE A 8 -0.07 -8.06 11.35
N PHE A 9 0.35 -8.40 10.13
CA PHE A 9 1.73 -8.25 9.69
C PHE A 9 1.96 -6.84 9.18
N GLN A 10 2.83 -6.10 9.83
CA GLN A 10 3.17 -4.74 9.46
C GLN A 10 4.66 -4.56 9.20
N TYR A 11 4.95 -3.52 8.45
CA TYR A 11 6.26 -2.93 8.30
C TYR A 11 6.32 -1.59 9.05
N PRO A 12 7.46 -1.15 9.58
CA PRO A 12 7.57 0.05 10.44
C PRO A 12 7.44 1.36 9.66
N TRP A 13 6.27 1.61 9.00
CA TRP A 13 5.98 2.84 8.28
C TRP A 13 4.86 3.66 8.92
N ARG A 14 4.83 4.98 8.66
CA ARG A 14 3.93 5.94 9.33
C ARG A 14 2.42 5.64 9.16
N LEU A 15 2.00 5.10 8.02
CA LEU A 15 0.58 4.88 7.71
C LEU A 15 -0.06 3.66 8.40
N TRP A 16 0.74 2.77 8.99
CA TRP A 16 0.21 1.57 9.64
C TRP A 16 -0.70 1.85 10.84
N ARG A 17 -0.46 2.95 11.57
CA ARG A 17 -1.23 3.29 12.78
C ARG A 17 -2.70 3.52 12.49
N GLU A 18 -3.01 4.21 11.41
CA GLU A 18 -4.38 4.51 11.01
C GLU A 18 -5.12 3.26 10.53
N ARG A 19 -4.45 2.40 9.77
CA ARG A 19 -4.99 1.09 9.37
C ARG A 19 -5.22 0.20 10.58
N LEU A 20 -4.24 0.08 11.45
CA LEU A 20 -4.36 -0.71 12.66
C LEU A 20 -5.50 -0.17 13.57
N ALA A 21 -5.65 1.13 13.68
CA ALA A 21 -6.79 1.73 14.39
C ALA A 21 -8.13 1.33 13.76
N GLY A 22 -8.21 1.28 12.42
CA GLY A 22 -9.37 0.77 11.70
C GLY A 22 -9.65 -0.70 12.01
N VAL A 23 -8.61 -1.53 11.99
CA VAL A 23 -8.69 -2.96 12.33
C VAL A 23 -9.18 -3.15 13.76
N TYR A 24 -8.63 -2.41 14.73
CA TYR A 24 -9.07 -2.51 16.13
C TYR A 24 -10.52 -2.08 16.33
N ARG A 25 -10.98 -1.02 15.63
CA ARG A 25 -12.39 -0.61 15.68
C ARG A 25 -13.33 -1.71 15.20
N TYR A 26 -12.98 -2.40 14.14
CA TYR A 26 -13.75 -3.55 13.65
C TYR A 26 -13.63 -4.76 14.56
N ALA A 27 -12.41 -5.07 15.03
CA ALA A 27 -12.11 -6.18 15.92
C ALA A 27 -12.94 -6.16 17.20
N LYS A 28 -13.13 -4.96 17.77
CA LYS A 28 -14.01 -4.77 18.94
C LYS A 28 -15.45 -5.21 18.68
N LYS A 29 -15.99 -4.89 17.50
CA LYS A 29 -17.34 -5.30 17.09
C LYS A 29 -17.40 -6.81 16.78
N ALA A 30 -16.38 -7.34 16.11
CA ALA A 30 -16.31 -8.71 15.66
C ALA A 30 -15.81 -9.69 16.74
N ARG A 31 -15.45 -9.19 17.92
CA ARG A 31 -14.81 -9.95 19.01
C ARG A 31 -13.53 -10.65 18.55
N TRP A 32 -12.71 -9.95 17.81
CA TRP A 32 -11.39 -10.41 17.41
C TRP A 32 -10.34 -10.01 18.44
N GLN A 33 -9.38 -10.89 18.68
CA GLN A 33 -8.12 -10.56 19.32
C GLN A 33 -7.10 -10.27 18.22
N VAL A 34 -6.50 -9.07 18.23
CA VAL A 34 -5.53 -8.66 17.21
C VAL A 34 -4.14 -8.62 17.83
N SER A 35 -3.24 -9.39 17.26
CA SER A 35 -1.81 -9.35 17.55
C SER A 35 -1.08 -8.66 16.39
N VAL A 36 0.00 -7.96 16.69
CA VAL A 36 0.80 -7.25 15.68
C VAL A 36 2.17 -7.92 15.55
N ALA A 37 2.47 -8.35 14.33
CA ALA A 37 3.78 -8.86 13.94
C ALA A 37 4.53 -7.80 13.13
N GLU A 38 5.65 -7.31 13.67
CA GLU A 38 6.51 -6.30 13.06
C GLU A 38 7.83 -6.94 12.66
N TYR A 39 8.11 -6.99 11.35
CA TYR A 39 9.30 -7.62 10.81
C TYR A 39 10.59 -6.98 11.33
N GLY A 40 11.55 -7.83 11.69
CA GLY A 40 12.83 -7.39 12.26
C GLY A 40 12.76 -6.88 13.70
N ARG A 41 11.56 -6.84 14.30
CA ARG A 41 11.37 -6.39 15.67
C ARG A 41 10.90 -7.49 16.62
N ASN A 42 9.85 -8.20 16.26
CA ASN A 42 9.29 -9.25 17.11
C ASN A 42 9.11 -10.59 16.39
N PHE A 43 9.55 -10.70 15.15
CA PHE A 43 9.72 -11.97 14.45
C PHE A 43 10.79 -11.86 13.36
N GLU A 44 11.45 -12.98 13.05
CA GLU A 44 12.52 -13.08 12.07
C GLU A 44 12.06 -13.78 10.78
N SER A 45 11.01 -14.59 10.85
CA SER A 45 10.43 -15.26 9.71
C SER A 45 8.93 -15.41 9.85
N ILE A 46 8.21 -15.44 8.71
CA ILE A 46 6.76 -15.62 8.67
C ILE A 46 6.36 -16.94 9.35
N ASP A 47 7.07 -18.02 9.07
CA ASP A 47 6.79 -19.32 9.64
C ASP A 47 6.91 -19.32 11.18
N ALA A 48 7.94 -18.68 11.73
CA ALA A 48 8.10 -18.49 13.17
C ALA A 48 6.94 -17.67 13.77
N ALA A 49 6.53 -16.60 13.11
CA ALA A 49 5.40 -15.79 13.53
C ALA A 49 4.09 -16.59 13.53
N LEU A 50 3.81 -17.32 12.47
CA LEU A 50 2.60 -18.14 12.34
C LEU A 50 2.55 -19.24 13.40
N LYS A 51 3.67 -19.90 13.70
CA LYS A 51 3.78 -20.92 14.74
C LYS A 51 3.58 -20.34 16.15
N PHE A 52 4.11 -19.15 16.40
CA PHE A 52 4.02 -18.49 17.70
C PHE A 52 2.59 -18.00 18.00
N TRP A 53 2.02 -17.19 17.09
CA TRP A 53 0.70 -16.58 17.31
C TRP A 53 -0.48 -17.50 16.99
N ARG A 54 -0.29 -18.53 16.16
CA ARG A 54 -1.35 -19.49 15.73
C ARG A 54 -2.65 -18.78 15.35
N PRO A 55 -2.62 -17.86 14.37
CA PRO A 55 -3.76 -17.02 14.04
C PRO A 55 -4.88 -17.80 13.33
N ASP A 56 -6.12 -17.35 13.50
CA ASP A 56 -7.27 -17.81 12.71
C ASP A 56 -7.37 -17.08 11.36
N GLY A 57 -6.70 -15.94 11.20
CA GLY A 57 -6.66 -15.15 9.97
C GLY A 57 -5.58 -14.09 10.01
N LEU A 58 -5.25 -13.57 8.83
CA LEU A 58 -4.13 -12.64 8.63
C LEU A 58 -4.57 -11.37 7.93
N ILE A 59 -3.97 -10.26 8.33
CA ILE A 59 -3.95 -9.01 7.59
C ILE A 59 -2.50 -8.68 7.32
N VAL A 60 -2.12 -8.57 6.04
CA VAL A 60 -0.73 -8.41 5.61
C VAL A 60 -0.56 -7.11 4.86
N GLU A 61 0.30 -6.22 5.34
CA GLU A 61 0.70 -5.03 4.60
C GLU A 61 1.72 -5.39 3.52
N GLY A 62 1.34 -5.24 2.26
CA GLY A 62 2.14 -5.66 1.09
C GLY A 62 2.66 -4.53 0.21
N GLY A 63 2.41 -3.27 0.58
CA GLY A 63 2.60 -2.11 -0.31
C GLY A 63 4.04 -1.64 -0.50
N TYR A 64 5.02 -2.13 0.25
CA TYR A 64 6.37 -1.59 0.24
C TYR A 64 7.43 -2.63 -0.16
N THR A 65 8.45 -2.16 -0.85
CA THR A 65 9.49 -2.94 -1.53
C THR A 65 10.32 -3.84 -0.64
N GLU A 66 10.39 -3.54 0.62
CA GLU A 66 11.23 -4.27 1.56
C GLU A 66 10.55 -5.53 2.11
N LEU A 67 9.22 -5.64 1.92
CA LEU A 67 8.52 -6.91 2.00
C LEU A 67 8.67 -7.73 0.70
N ALA A 68 9.68 -7.43 -0.11
CA ALA A 68 9.98 -8.16 -1.35
C ALA A 68 10.21 -9.65 -1.13
N ASP A 69 10.53 -10.04 0.10
CA ASP A 69 10.78 -11.42 0.49
C ASP A 69 9.50 -12.20 0.81
N PHE A 70 8.35 -11.52 1.01
CA PHE A 70 7.09 -12.21 1.23
C PHE A 70 6.48 -12.68 -0.07
N ARG A 71 6.22 -13.98 -0.15
CA ARG A 71 5.43 -14.57 -1.22
C ARG A 71 4.03 -14.83 -0.72
N GLN A 72 3.05 -14.68 -1.59
CA GLN A 72 1.66 -15.07 -1.27
C GLN A 72 1.58 -16.51 -0.73
N SER A 73 2.44 -17.39 -1.23
CA SER A 73 2.55 -18.78 -0.79
C SER A 73 2.89 -18.97 0.68
N ASP A 74 3.58 -18.00 1.29
CA ASP A 74 4.02 -18.09 2.69
C ASP A 74 2.85 -18.02 3.66
N PHE A 75 1.72 -17.52 3.20
CA PHE A 75 0.46 -17.43 3.96
C PHE A 75 -0.55 -18.50 3.59
N ARG A 76 -0.12 -19.51 2.81
CA ARG A 76 -1.00 -20.61 2.39
C ARG A 76 -1.57 -21.36 3.60
N GLY A 77 -2.88 -21.64 3.54
CA GLY A 77 -3.60 -22.30 4.62
C GLY A 77 -4.24 -21.35 5.63
N TYR A 78 -3.98 -20.06 5.52
CA TYR A 78 -4.60 -19.04 6.38
C TYR A 78 -5.51 -18.11 5.57
N PRO A 79 -6.73 -17.81 6.03
CA PRO A 79 -7.53 -16.73 5.50
C PRO A 79 -6.74 -15.42 5.59
N THR A 80 -6.39 -14.83 4.44
CA THR A 80 -5.48 -13.68 4.40
C THR A 80 -6.07 -12.54 3.58
N VAL A 81 -6.00 -11.33 4.11
CA VAL A 81 -6.29 -10.09 3.39
C VAL A 81 -4.98 -9.29 3.23
N PHE A 82 -4.66 -8.94 2.00
CA PHE A 82 -3.48 -8.14 1.66
C PHE A 82 -3.87 -6.67 1.51
N CYS A 83 -3.16 -5.79 2.21
CA CYS A 83 -3.35 -4.35 2.11
C CYS A 83 -2.28 -3.75 1.18
N ASP A 84 -2.70 -2.98 0.18
CA ASP A 84 -1.84 -2.34 -0.83
C ASP A 84 -0.80 -3.28 -1.47
N ALA A 85 -1.14 -4.57 -1.61
CA ALA A 85 -0.28 -5.50 -2.29
C ALA A 85 -0.13 -5.12 -3.77
N ARG A 86 1.08 -5.33 -4.31
CA ARG A 86 1.32 -5.14 -5.74
C ARG A 86 0.57 -6.18 -6.54
N ALA A 87 -0.42 -5.76 -7.32
CA ALA A 87 -1.22 -6.65 -8.14
C ALA A 87 -0.36 -7.49 -9.10
N SER A 88 0.73 -6.92 -9.61
CA SER A 88 1.71 -7.59 -10.49
C SER A 88 2.45 -8.75 -9.82
N ARG A 89 2.52 -8.76 -8.48
CA ARG A 89 3.19 -9.83 -7.70
C ARG A 89 2.21 -10.85 -7.10
N MET A 90 0.90 -10.62 -7.24
CA MET A 90 -0.12 -11.47 -6.64
C MET A 90 -0.73 -12.41 -7.67
N ARG A 91 -0.83 -13.69 -7.34
CA ARG A 91 -1.58 -14.67 -8.13
C ARG A 91 -3.04 -14.67 -7.69
N ARG A 92 -3.95 -14.53 -8.63
CA ARG A 92 -5.40 -14.61 -8.36
C ARG A 92 -5.86 -16.07 -8.20
N PRO A 93 -6.87 -16.36 -7.35
CA PRO A 93 -7.62 -15.38 -6.53
C PRO A 93 -6.88 -15.00 -5.23
N TYR A 94 -7.00 -13.74 -4.81
CA TYR A 94 -6.61 -13.28 -3.49
C TYR A 94 -7.59 -12.22 -2.97
N SER A 95 -7.69 -12.10 -1.64
CA SER A 95 -8.46 -11.03 -1.01
C SER A 95 -7.53 -9.85 -0.74
N GLY A 96 -7.89 -8.67 -1.20
CA GLY A 96 -7.06 -7.48 -1.02
C GLY A 96 -7.87 -6.21 -0.85
N VAL A 97 -7.26 -5.25 -0.17
CA VAL A 97 -7.73 -3.87 -0.03
C VAL A 97 -6.61 -2.95 -0.47
N ALA A 98 -6.89 -2.04 -1.39
CA ALA A 98 -5.90 -1.09 -1.89
C ALA A 98 -6.53 0.28 -2.12
N HIS A 99 -5.70 1.31 -2.15
CA HIS A 99 -6.13 2.62 -2.61
C HIS A 99 -6.46 2.58 -4.09
N ASP A 100 -7.54 3.23 -4.47
CA ASP A 100 -7.83 3.48 -5.88
C ASP A 100 -6.92 4.59 -6.39
N SER A 101 -5.84 4.18 -7.04
CA SER A 101 -4.85 5.10 -7.60
C SER A 101 -5.40 5.90 -8.77
N SER A 102 -6.37 5.36 -9.54
CA SER A 102 -7.02 6.07 -10.63
C SER A 102 -7.86 7.23 -10.10
N VAL A 103 -8.72 6.97 -9.12
CA VAL A 103 -9.54 8.00 -8.48
C VAL A 103 -8.66 9.07 -7.85
N THR A 104 -7.59 8.67 -7.16
CA THR A 104 -6.65 9.62 -6.54
C THR A 104 -6.01 10.55 -7.57
N ALA A 105 -5.53 9.99 -8.68
CA ALA A 105 -4.90 10.76 -9.75
C ALA A 105 -5.90 11.67 -10.48
N MET A 106 -7.11 11.18 -10.74
CA MET A 106 -8.18 11.98 -11.38
C MET A 106 -8.63 13.15 -10.51
N LEU A 107 -8.74 12.97 -9.20
CA LEU A 107 -9.06 14.05 -8.27
C LEU A 107 -7.97 15.13 -8.30
N ALA A 108 -6.70 14.74 -8.21
CA ALA A 108 -5.58 15.67 -8.29
C ALA A 108 -5.55 16.41 -9.64
N ALA A 109 -5.75 15.69 -10.75
CA ALA A 109 -5.80 16.30 -12.08
C ALA A 109 -6.94 17.32 -12.19
N LYS A 110 -8.14 16.95 -11.75
CA LYS A 110 -9.32 17.81 -11.77
C LYS A 110 -9.07 19.13 -11.02
N GLU A 111 -8.53 19.04 -9.81
CA GLU A 111 -8.22 20.22 -9.00
C GLU A 111 -7.21 21.14 -9.70
N LEU A 112 -6.09 20.58 -10.18
CA LEU A 112 -5.05 21.37 -10.81
C LEU A 112 -5.48 21.97 -12.17
N ILE A 113 -6.24 21.22 -12.98
CA ILE A 113 -6.77 21.69 -14.26
C ILE A 113 -7.78 22.82 -14.03
N SER A 114 -8.58 22.76 -12.97
CA SER A 114 -9.56 23.82 -12.65
C SER A 114 -8.91 25.18 -12.36
N LEU A 115 -7.61 25.20 -12.05
CA LEU A 115 -6.84 26.43 -11.85
C LEU A 115 -6.46 27.13 -13.18
N GLY A 116 -6.78 26.55 -14.33
CA GLY A 116 -6.48 27.12 -15.64
C GLY A 116 -4.99 27.11 -16.02
N LEU A 117 -4.20 26.24 -15.38
CA LEU A 117 -2.77 26.12 -15.68
C LEU A 117 -2.56 25.37 -16.99
N SER A 118 -1.45 25.67 -17.69
CA SER A 118 -1.07 25.01 -18.94
C SER A 118 0.09 24.01 -18.76
N ASN A 119 0.87 24.16 -17.68
CA ASN A 119 2.04 23.34 -17.40
C ASN A 119 1.89 22.68 -16.03
N TYR A 120 2.16 21.41 -16.00
CA TYR A 120 2.04 20.53 -14.83
C TYR A 120 3.32 19.77 -14.60
N ALA A 121 3.55 19.36 -13.37
CA ALA A 121 4.65 18.50 -13.01
C ALA A 121 4.15 17.30 -12.21
N PHE A 122 4.72 16.14 -12.47
CA PHE A 122 4.55 14.93 -11.65
C PHE A 122 5.90 14.53 -11.09
N VAL A 123 5.98 14.39 -9.77
CA VAL A 123 7.18 13.89 -9.10
C VAL A 123 6.93 12.45 -8.70
N GLY A 124 7.56 11.53 -9.40
CA GLY A 124 7.48 10.09 -9.19
C GLY A 124 8.64 9.54 -8.37
N ASN A 125 8.64 8.24 -8.17
CA ASN A 125 9.77 7.53 -7.59
C ASN A 125 10.73 7.07 -8.68
N LEU A 126 12.04 7.22 -8.43
CA LEU A 126 13.08 6.71 -9.34
C LEU A 126 13.00 5.19 -9.51
N GLN A 127 12.64 4.48 -8.44
CA GLN A 127 12.37 3.05 -8.54
C GLN A 127 10.90 2.80 -8.89
N PRO A 128 10.61 1.90 -9.84
CA PRO A 128 9.25 1.60 -10.26
C PRO A 128 8.35 1.22 -9.07
N ARG A 129 7.23 1.90 -8.95
CA ARG A 129 6.19 1.66 -7.95
C ARG A 129 4.85 1.59 -8.64
N ASP A 130 4.24 0.42 -8.72
CA ASP A 130 2.97 0.19 -9.43
C ASP A 130 1.93 1.30 -9.14
N TRP A 131 1.80 1.72 -7.88
CA TRP A 131 0.85 2.76 -7.50
C TRP A 131 1.26 4.17 -7.97
N SER A 132 2.56 4.48 -7.99
CA SER A 132 3.07 5.78 -8.45
C SER A 132 2.99 5.88 -9.96
N ASP A 133 3.45 4.84 -10.65
CA ASP A 133 3.42 4.77 -12.11
C ASP A 133 1.99 4.84 -12.63
N HIS A 134 1.08 4.09 -12.02
CA HIS A 134 -0.33 4.13 -12.40
C HIS A 134 -0.96 5.52 -12.17
N ARG A 135 -0.64 6.20 -11.06
CA ARG A 135 -1.09 7.59 -10.83
C ARG A 135 -0.52 8.56 -11.85
N ARG A 136 0.77 8.43 -12.18
CA ARG A 136 1.41 9.22 -13.23
C ARG A 136 0.66 9.08 -14.56
N ASP A 137 0.39 7.85 -14.96
CA ASP A 137 -0.19 7.56 -16.27
C ASP A 137 -1.63 8.10 -16.37
N VAL A 138 -2.44 7.92 -15.33
CA VAL A 138 -3.80 8.48 -15.26
C VAL A 138 -3.77 10.01 -15.23
N PHE A 139 -2.87 10.60 -14.45
CA PHE A 139 -2.71 12.06 -14.38
C PHE A 139 -2.28 12.63 -15.72
N ALA A 140 -1.32 11.98 -16.40
CA ALA A 140 -0.85 12.37 -17.72
C ALA A 140 -1.96 12.37 -18.77
N GLN A 141 -2.80 11.34 -18.77
CA GLN A 141 -3.96 11.26 -19.67
C GLN A 141 -4.95 12.40 -19.43
N ALA A 142 -5.24 12.72 -18.18
CA ALA A 142 -6.17 13.81 -17.84
C ALA A 142 -5.61 15.18 -18.24
N VAL A 143 -4.32 15.45 -17.99
CA VAL A 143 -3.64 16.69 -18.40
C VAL A 143 -3.63 16.82 -19.91
N ALA A 144 -3.29 15.75 -20.64
CA ALA A 144 -3.27 15.77 -22.12
C ALA A 144 -4.67 16.04 -22.69
N ALA A 145 -5.71 15.42 -22.13
CA ALA A 145 -7.11 15.65 -22.54
C ALA A 145 -7.56 17.11 -22.32
N ALA A 146 -6.99 17.79 -21.33
CA ALA A 146 -7.22 19.20 -21.08
C ALA A 146 -6.33 20.16 -21.91
N GLY A 147 -5.48 19.63 -22.81
CA GLY A 147 -4.55 20.42 -23.62
C GLY A 147 -3.33 20.93 -22.85
N GLY A 148 -3.08 20.43 -21.65
CA GLY A 148 -1.94 20.79 -20.82
C GLY A 148 -0.65 20.04 -21.18
N ARG A 149 0.48 20.53 -20.68
CA ARG A 149 1.80 19.91 -20.79
C ARG A 149 2.21 19.34 -19.44
N LEU A 150 2.61 18.08 -19.41
CA LEU A 150 3.13 17.41 -18.21
C LEU A 150 4.65 17.21 -18.31
N ASN A 151 5.38 17.63 -17.29
CA ASN A 151 6.77 17.28 -17.07
C ASN A 151 6.84 16.23 -15.95
N VAL A 152 7.61 15.15 -16.16
CA VAL A 152 7.78 14.08 -15.19
C VAL A 152 9.19 14.15 -14.61
N PHE A 153 9.28 14.20 -13.30
CA PHE A 153 10.51 14.16 -12.54
C PHE A 153 10.52 12.88 -11.69
N GLU A 154 11.64 12.19 -11.64
CA GLU A 154 11.81 11.01 -10.84
C GLU A 154 12.88 11.27 -9.79
N SER A 155 12.58 11.01 -8.51
CA SER A 155 13.50 11.19 -7.40
C SER A 155 13.63 9.92 -6.58
N SER A 156 14.86 9.64 -6.16
CA SER A 156 15.20 8.49 -5.30
C SER A 156 14.81 8.70 -3.85
N ALA A 157 14.71 9.95 -3.41
CA ALA A 157 14.34 10.31 -2.04
C ALA A 157 13.56 11.63 -2.01
N VAL A 158 12.58 11.70 -1.13
CA VAL A 158 11.83 12.93 -0.82
C VAL A 158 12.73 14.05 -0.24
N GLN A 159 13.99 13.74 0.04
CA GLN A 159 14.95 14.63 0.68
C GLN A 159 15.99 15.21 -0.27
N ASP A 160 16.00 14.81 -1.54
CA ASP A 160 16.96 15.33 -2.52
C ASP A 160 16.42 16.66 -3.11
N LEU A 161 16.55 17.71 -2.32
CA LEU A 161 16.12 19.07 -2.70
C LEU A 161 16.90 19.64 -3.88
N ASP A 162 18.05 19.06 -4.25
CA ASP A 162 18.89 19.51 -5.35
C ASP A 162 18.31 19.14 -6.72
N VAL A 163 17.34 18.23 -6.79
CA VAL A 163 16.59 17.88 -8.01
C VAL A 163 15.70 19.04 -8.49
N PHE A 164 15.40 20.00 -7.61
CA PHE A 164 14.48 21.12 -7.89
C PHE A 164 15.19 22.48 -8.07
N ARG A 165 16.51 22.49 -8.09
CA ARG A 165 17.34 23.65 -8.41
C ARG A 165 17.83 23.59 -9.86
#